data_e53e3a3aaa648a66f386640fa4188ae8
#
_entry.id   e53e3a3aaa648a66f386640fa4188ae8
#
_cell.length_a   1.000
_cell.length_b   1.000
_cell.length_c   1.000
_cell.angle_alpha   90.00
_cell.angle_beta   90.00
_cell.angle_gamma   90.00
#
_symmetry.space_group_name_H-M   'P 1'
#
loop_
_entity.id
_entity.type
_entity.pdbx_description
1 polymer ?
#
loop_
_entity_poly.entity_id
_entity_poly.type
_entity_poly.pdbx_seq_one_letter_code
_entity_poly.pdbx_strand_id
1 'polypeptide(L)'
;MYRTIIDKYYPQGTIGRDIFMRHSSQVAAKALAVARYCSLDIDATEIETAAMLHDIGICLTNAPSIGCNGSEPYICHGILGAQLLRQENMPEIYARVAERHTGAGLTVDDIDSQQLPLPRIDLLPETQLERLICYADKFYSKSGDMQEKTIESVRRSMQRHGQATYERWLALEQEFGQA
;
A
#
# COMPACT_ATOMS: atom_id res chain seq x y z
N MET A 1 6.61 -12.86 12.59
CA MET A 1 5.46 -12.11 13.12
C MET A 1 4.38 -11.85 12.05
N TYR A 2 4.67 -11.17 10.93
CA TYR A 2 3.65 -10.87 9.90
C TYR A 2 3.01 -12.12 9.25
N ARG A 3 3.75 -13.23 9.11
CA ARG A 3 3.24 -14.49 8.49
C ARG A 3 2.03 -15.06 9.22
N THR A 4 2.03 -15.05 10.54
CA THR A 4 0.91 -15.55 11.36
C THR A 4 -0.36 -14.73 11.10
N ILE A 5 -0.23 -13.40 10.91
CA ILE A 5 -1.36 -12.52 10.58
C ILE A 5 -1.86 -12.84 9.17
N ILE A 6 -0.96 -12.95 8.19
CA ILE A 6 -1.36 -13.31 6.83
C ILE A 6 -2.09 -14.65 6.80
N ASP A 7 -1.57 -15.68 7.51
CA ASP A 7 -2.20 -17.00 7.57
C ASP A 7 -3.60 -16.98 8.17
N LYS A 8 -3.89 -16.04 9.07
CA LYS A 8 -5.21 -15.85 9.69
C LYS A 8 -6.24 -15.27 8.72
N TYR A 9 -5.84 -14.30 7.89
CA TYR A 9 -6.76 -13.54 7.04
C TYR A 9 -6.77 -13.98 5.57
N TYR A 10 -5.73 -14.65 5.13
CA TYR A 10 -5.59 -15.20 3.78
C TYR A 10 -5.31 -16.69 3.85
N PRO A 11 -6.35 -17.55 3.83
CA PRO A 11 -6.19 -19.00 3.91
C PRO A 11 -5.30 -19.56 2.79
N GLN A 12 -4.49 -20.56 3.12
CA GLN A 12 -3.64 -21.23 2.13
C GLN A 12 -4.47 -21.88 1.01
N GLY A 13 -3.93 -21.87 -0.21
CA GLY A 13 -4.58 -22.44 -1.40
C GLY A 13 -5.70 -21.60 -1.97
N THR A 14 -5.84 -20.35 -1.56
CA THR A 14 -6.81 -19.41 -2.14
C THR A 14 -6.15 -18.46 -3.15
N ILE A 15 -6.88 -18.12 -4.22
CA ILE A 15 -6.44 -17.13 -5.22
C ILE A 15 -6.10 -15.79 -4.57
N GLY A 16 -6.91 -15.35 -3.60
CA GLY A 16 -6.66 -14.10 -2.88
C GLY A 16 -5.32 -14.10 -2.16
N ARG A 17 -4.94 -15.23 -1.53
CA ARG A 17 -3.62 -15.38 -0.91
C ARG A 17 -2.49 -15.31 -1.94
N ASP A 18 -2.62 -16.01 -3.05
CA ASP A 18 -1.55 -16.08 -4.05
C ASP A 18 -1.27 -14.69 -4.65
N ILE A 19 -2.33 -13.94 -4.97
CA ILE A 19 -2.23 -12.56 -5.47
C ILE A 19 -1.64 -11.64 -4.39
N PHE A 20 -2.17 -11.70 -3.17
CA PHE A 20 -1.70 -10.90 -2.04
C PHE A 20 -0.21 -11.13 -1.77
N MET A 21 0.20 -12.39 -1.65
CA MET A 21 1.61 -12.75 -1.38
C MET A 21 2.54 -12.31 -2.50
N ARG A 22 2.14 -12.50 -3.76
CA ARG A 22 2.94 -12.09 -4.91
C ARG A 22 3.12 -10.56 -4.91
N HIS A 23 2.02 -9.80 -4.82
CA HIS A 23 2.07 -8.34 -4.80
C HIS A 23 2.90 -7.81 -3.64
N SER A 24 2.61 -8.23 -2.41
CA SER A 24 3.32 -7.75 -1.22
C SER A 24 4.80 -8.10 -1.24
N SER A 25 5.18 -9.28 -1.77
CA SER A 25 6.59 -9.67 -1.93
C SER A 25 7.31 -8.80 -2.98
N GLN A 26 6.63 -8.42 -4.06
CA GLN A 26 7.18 -7.51 -5.08
C GLN A 26 7.40 -6.11 -4.49
N VAL A 27 6.42 -5.60 -3.73
CA VAL A 27 6.55 -4.31 -3.02
C VAL A 27 7.70 -4.35 -2.02
N ALA A 28 7.84 -5.43 -1.25
CA ALA A 28 8.93 -5.61 -0.30
C ALA A 28 10.31 -5.60 -0.99
N ALA A 29 10.44 -6.34 -2.09
CA ALA A 29 11.69 -6.40 -2.85
C ALA A 29 12.08 -5.01 -3.40
N LYS A 30 11.11 -4.26 -3.96
CA LYS A 30 11.33 -2.89 -4.46
C LYS A 30 11.70 -1.94 -3.32
N ALA A 31 10.95 -1.94 -2.22
CA ALA A 31 11.22 -1.08 -1.07
C ALA A 31 12.62 -1.32 -0.49
N LEU A 32 13.03 -2.60 -0.33
CA LEU A 32 14.37 -2.95 0.12
C LEU A 32 15.47 -2.52 -0.86
N ALA A 33 15.24 -2.59 -2.16
CA ALA A 33 16.18 -2.14 -3.18
C ALA A 33 16.35 -0.61 -3.11
N VAL A 34 15.24 0.12 -3.05
CA VAL A 34 15.22 1.59 -2.90
C VAL A 34 15.91 2.02 -1.61
N ALA A 35 15.59 1.40 -0.48
CA ALA A 35 16.20 1.72 0.80
C ALA A 35 17.72 1.56 0.78
N ARG A 36 18.22 0.48 0.17
CA ARG A 36 19.67 0.28 -0.01
C ARG A 36 20.30 1.35 -0.91
N TYR A 37 19.67 1.63 -2.06
CA TYR A 37 20.18 2.62 -3.00
C TYR A 37 20.23 4.02 -2.39
N CYS A 38 19.17 4.42 -1.69
CA CYS A 38 19.10 5.73 -1.03
C CYS A 38 19.80 5.78 0.33
N SER A 39 20.42 4.67 0.77
CA SER A 39 21.09 4.55 2.08
C SER A 39 20.19 4.96 3.26
N LEU A 40 18.92 4.52 3.24
CA LEU A 40 17.98 4.85 4.29
C LEU A 40 18.34 4.10 5.58
N ASP A 41 18.25 4.81 6.71
CA ASP A 41 18.45 4.23 8.05
C ASP A 41 17.15 3.63 8.59
N ILE A 42 16.68 2.55 7.94
CA ILE A 42 15.48 1.81 8.34
C ILE A 42 15.84 0.31 8.35
N ASP A 43 15.45 -0.39 9.40
CA ASP A 43 15.71 -1.82 9.50
C ASP A 43 15.03 -2.61 8.37
N ALA A 44 15.77 -3.52 7.74
CA ALA A 44 15.27 -4.30 6.60
C ALA A 44 14.06 -5.18 6.97
N THR A 45 14.01 -5.68 8.21
CA THR A 45 12.87 -6.48 8.71
C THR A 45 11.64 -5.60 8.89
N GLU A 46 11.82 -4.34 9.28
CA GLU A 46 10.74 -3.36 9.40
C GLU A 46 10.16 -3.03 8.02
N ILE A 47 11.01 -2.78 7.02
CA ILE A 47 10.59 -2.55 5.63
C ILE A 47 9.83 -3.76 5.08
N GLU A 48 10.38 -4.97 5.24
CA GLU A 48 9.73 -6.20 4.78
C GLU A 48 8.37 -6.39 5.46
N THR A 49 8.30 -6.22 6.78
CA THR A 49 7.05 -6.38 7.54
C THR A 49 5.99 -5.37 7.10
N ALA A 50 6.37 -4.11 6.95
CA ALA A 50 5.47 -3.06 6.48
C ALA A 50 4.94 -3.34 5.08
N ALA A 51 5.81 -3.72 4.14
CA ALA A 51 5.43 -4.07 2.78
C ALA A 51 4.53 -5.31 2.72
N MET A 52 4.82 -6.33 3.53
CA MET A 52 4.01 -7.56 3.58
C MET A 52 2.62 -7.35 4.17
N LEU A 53 2.40 -6.29 4.94
CA LEU A 53 1.14 -6.02 5.64
C LEU A 53 0.35 -4.81 5.11
N HIS A 54 0.92 -3.99 4.21
CA HIS A 54 0.28 -2.73 3.80
C HIS A 54 -1.14 -2.91 3.25
N ASP A 55 -1.38 -4.03 2.58
CA ASP A 55 -2.65 -4.37 1.91
C ASP A 55 -3.50 -5.40 2.67
N ILE A 56 -3.18 -5.69 3.93
CA ILE A 56 -3.84 -6.78 4.67
C ILE A 56 -5.37 -6.63 4.72
N GLY A 57 -5.89 -5.41 4.68
CA GLY A 57 -7.33 -5.13 4.73
C GLY A 57 -8.11 -5.43 3.46
N ILE A 58 -7.46 -5.79 2.34
CA ILE A 58 -8.17 -6.14 1.09
C ILE A 58 -9.08 -7.36 1.31
N CYS A 59 -8.72 -8.30 2.19
CA CYS A 59 -9.55 -9.47 2.51
C CYS A 59 -10.96 -9.11 2.97
N LEU A 60 -11.18 -7.92 3.52
CA LEU A 60 -12.47 -7.42 3.99
C LEU A 60 -13.27 -6.69 2.91
N THR A 61 -12.69 -6.48 1.73
CA THR A 61 -13.31 -5.70 0.65
C THR A 61 -13.97 -6.57 -0.41
N ASN A 62 -14.93 -5.99 -1.12
CA ASN A 62 -15.57 -6.61 -2.28
C ASN A 62 -14.66 -6.44 -3.52
N ALA A 63 -13.73 -7.37 -3.70
CA ALA A 63 -12.78 -7.41 -4.80
C ALA A 63 -12.66 -8.84 -5.39
N PRO A 64 -13.74 -9.41 -5.96
CA PRO A 64 -13.78 -10.80 -6.42
C PRO A 64 -12.77 -11.11 -7.53
N SER A 65 -12.40 -10.12 -8.35
CA SER A 65 -11.37 -10.27 -9.40
C SER A 65 -9.97 -10.63 -8.87
N ILE A 66 -9.71 -10.37 -7.59
CA ILE A 66 -8.48 -10.71 -6.89
C ILE A 66 -8.71 -11.68 -5.73
N GLY A 67 -9.85 -12.40 -5.76
CA GLY A 67 -10.17 -13.47 -4.81
C GLY A 67 -10.60 -13.00 -3.42
N CYS A 68 -11.00 -11.74 -3.24
CA CYS A 68 -11.49 -11.19 -1.98
C CYS A 68 -13.00 -10.88 -2.09
N ASN A 69 -13.80 -11.48 -1.20
CA ASN A 69 -15.26 -11.43 -1.23
C ASN A 69 -15.84 -10.82 0.06
N GLY A 70 -15.20 -9.81 0.61
CA GLY A 70 -15.73 -9.02 1.71
C GLY A 70 -16.86 -8.10 1.27
N SER A 71 -17.39 -7.30 2.17
CA SER A 71 -18.52 -6.40 1.92
C SER A 71 -18.12 -4.95 1.65
N GLU A 72 -16.95 -4.56 2.11
CA GLU A 72 -16.53 -3.16 2.11
C GLU A 72 -16.03 -2.69 0.74
N PRO A 73 -16.20 -1.40 0.40
CA PRO A 73 -15.62 -0.83 -0.82
C PRO A 73 -14.10 -1.01 -0.86
N TYR A 74 -13.55 -1.30 -2.04
CA TYR A 74 -12.10 -1.54 -2.19
C TYR A 74 -11.24 -0.39 -1.67
N ILE A 75 -11.67 0.86 -1.85
CA ILE A 75 -10.93 2.05 -1.39
C ILE A 75 -10.72 2.06 0.13
N CYS A 76 -11.53 1.35 0.90
CA CYS A 76 -11.43 1.27 2.37
C CYS A 76 -10.31 0.34 2.86
N HIS A 77 -9.63 -0.42 1.97
CA HIS A 77 -8.66 -1.44 2.37
C HIS A 77 -7.57 -0.92 3.31
N GLY A 78 -7.08 0.30 3.09
CA GLY A 78 -6.05 0.90 3.94
C GLY A 78 -6.52 1.10 5.39
N ILE A 79 -7.68 1.72 5.57
CA ILE A 79 -8.29 1.94 6.89
C ILE A 79 -8.64 0.61 7.56
N LEU A 80 -9.23 -0.32 6.81
CA LEU A 80 -9.58 -1.65 7.31
C LEU A 80 -8.33 -2.43 7.74
N GLY A 81 -7.26 -2.34 6.93
CA GLY A 81 -5.97 -2.93 7.25
C GLY A 81 -5.36 -2.37 8.52
N ALA A 82 -5.39 -1.06 8.70
CA ALA A 82 -4.91 -0.40 9.91
C ALA A 82 -5.69 -0.85 11.15
N GLN A 83 -7.03 -0.90 11.07
CA GLN A 83 -7.88 -1.39 12.16
C GLN A 83 -7.55 -2.84 12.52
N LEU A 84 -7.38 -3.68 11.51
CA LEU A 84 -7.04 -5.08 11.68
C LEU A 84 -5.67 -5.25 12.35
N LEU A 85 -4.64 -4.50 11.92
CA LEU A 85 -3.31 -4.56 12.53
C LEU A 85 -3.31 -4.07 13.99
N ARG A 86 -4.10 -3.04 14.32
CA ARG A 86 -4.29 -2.59 15.69
C ARG A 86 -4.98 -3.65 16.55
N GLN A 87 -6.00 -4.36 16.02
CA GLN A 87 -6.67 -5.48 16.71
C GLN A 87 -5.73 -6.66 16.97
N GLU A 88 -4.77 -6.89 16.07
CA GLU A 88 -3.74 -7.92 16.21
C GLU A 88 -2.55 -7.47 17.10
N ASN A 89 -2.66 -6.30 17.74
CA ASN A 89 -1.61 -5.70 18.58
C ASN A 89 -0.26 -5.53 17.85
N MET A 90 -0.31 -5.27 16.54
CA MET A 90 0.90 -4.92 15.79
C MET A 90 1.38 -3.50 16.15
N PRO A 91 2.70 -3.24 16.09
CA PRO A 91 3.24 -1.90 16.23
C PRO A 91 2.52 -0.89 15.33
N GLU A 92 2.19 0.29 15.88
CA GLU A 92 1.39 1.32 15.21
C GLU A 92 1.97 1.75 13.86
N ILE A 93 3.29 1.67 13.69
CA ILE A 93 3.95 2.03 12.43
C ILE A 93 3.42 1.21 11.24
N TYR A 94 3.08 -0.07 11.42
CA TYR A 94 2.52 -0.91 10.35
C TYR A 94 1.06 -0.57 10.06
N ALA A 95 0.28 -0.23 11.08
CA ALA A 95 -1.09 0.25 10.90
C ALA A 95 -1.10 1.57 10.12
N ARG A 96 -0.20 2.49 10.44
CA ARG A 96 -0.04 3.76 9.71
C ARG A 96 0.37 3.57 8.26
N VAL A 97 1.29 2.63 7.97
CA VAL A 97 1.66 2.29 6.58
C VAL A 97 0.44 1.78 5.81
N ALA A 98 -0.34 0.86 6.38
CA ALA A 98 -1.55 0.35 5.74
C ALA A 98 -2.57 1.47 5.48
N GLU A 99 -2.78 2.35 6.45
CA GLU A 99 -3.76 3.44 6.40
C GLU A 99 -3.45 4.50 5.33
N ARG A 100 -2.16 4.76 5.05
CA ARG A 100 -1.67 5.94 4.32
C ARG A 100 -1.03 5.66 2.97
N HIS A 101 -0.98 4.39 2.52
CA HIS A 101 -0.30 4.03 1.27
C HIS A 101 -1.14 4.26 0.00
N THR A 102 -2.46 4.46 0.12
CA THR A 102 -3.38 4.54 -1.03
C THR A 102 -3.06 5.77 -1.91
N GLY A 103 -2.94 5.56 -3.23
CA GLY A 103 -2.54 6.62 -4.15
C GLY A 103 -1.14 7.16 -3.82
N ALA A 104 -1.01 8.48 -3.71
CA ALA A 104 0.15 9.18 -3.14
C ALA A 104 -0.23 9.83 -1.79
N GLY A 105 -1.04 9.12 -1.00
CA GLY A 105 -1.78 9.66 0.12
C GLY A 105 -3.08 10.34 -0.31
N LEU A 106 -4.02 10.47 0.61
CA LEU A 106 -5.31 11.14 0.40
C LEU A 106 -5.46 12.27 1.42
N THR A 107 -5.87 13.45 0.94
CA THR A 107 -6.27 14.58 1.81
C THR A 107 -7.76 14.55 2.08
N VAL A 108 -8.22 15.33 3.06
CA VAL A 108 -9.66 15.58 3.29
C VAL A 108 -10.32 16.10 2.00
N ASP A 109 -9.65 16.99 1.27
CA ASP A 109 -10.17 17.53 0.01
C ASP A 109 -10.32 16.45 -1.07
N ASP A 110 -9.38 15.48 -1.16
CA ASP A 110 -9.52 14.33 -2.05
C ASP A 110 -10.72 13.46 -1.66
N ILE A 111 -10.91 13.23 -0.37
CA ILE A 111 -12.01 12.42 0.18
C ILE A 111 -13.35 13.08 -0.12
N ASP A 112 -13.48 14.37 0.16
CA ASP A 112 -14.73 15.11 -0.03
C ASP A 112 -15.08 15.29 -1.52
N SER A 113 -14.12 15.72 -2.34
CA SER A 113 -14.35 15.96 -3.77
C SER A 113 -14.72 14.71 -4.55
N GLN A 114 -14.17 13.55 -4.17
CA GLN A 114 -14.46 12.26 -4.77
C GLN A 114 -15.57 11.48 -4.03
N GLN A 115 -16.13 12.03 -2.95
CA GLN A 115 -17.14 11.39 -2.10
C GLN A 115 -16.73 9.99 -1.65
N LEU A 116 -15.45 9.85 -1.24
CA LEU A 116 -14.93 8.55 -0.82
C LEU A 116 -15.52 8.14 0.53
N PRO A 117 -15.88 6.86 0.72
CA PRO A 117 -16.40 6.35 2.00
C PRO A 117 -15.27 6.15 3.02
N LEU A 118 -14.51 7.20 3.28
CA LEU A 118 -13.37 7.22 4.19
C LEU A 118 -13.60 8.27 5.29
N PRO A 119 -12.95 8.12 6.46
CA PRO A 119 -13.00 9.15 7.49
C PRO A 119 -12.40 10.46 6.96
N ARG A 120 -12.98 11.60 7.37
CA ARG A 120 -12.55 12.94 6.95
C ARG A 120 -11.30 13.39 7.71
N ILE A 121 -10.21 12.72 7.44
CA ILE A 121 -8.86 13.01 7.97
C ILE A 121 -7.83 12.88 6.84
N ASP A 122 -6.72 13.56 6.97
CA ASP A 122 -5.60 13.39 6.04
C ASP A 122 -4.93 12.02 6.25
N LEU A 123 -4.85 11.26 5.18
CA LEU A 123 -4.22 9.94 5.09
C LEU A 123 -2.94 10.05 4.27
N LEU A 124 -2.08 10.99 4.65
CA LEU A 124 -0.81 11.25 3.97
C LEU A 124 0.33 10.44 4.61
N PRO A 125 1.26 9.88 3.84
CA PRO A 125 2.45 9.22 4.38
C PRO A 125 3.40 10.25 5.00
N GLU A 126 3.65 10.15 6.31
CA GLU A 126 4.42 11.14 7.08
C GLU A 126 5.83 10.65 7.43
N THR A 127 5.99 9.38 7.82
CA THR A 127 7.30 8.82 8.12
C THR A 127 8.02 8.37 6.85
N GLN A 128 9.34 8.22 6.92
CA GLN A 128 10.13 7.75 5.78
C GLN A 128 9.71 6.34 5.36
N LEU A 129 9.36 5.45 6.32
CA LEU A 129 8.85 4.12 6.01
C LEU A 129 7.49 4.17 5.30
N GLU A 130 6.56 5.02 5.78
CA GLU A 130 5.26 5.21 5.13
C GLU A 130 5.43 5.68 3.69
N ARG A 131 6.28 6.68 3.44
CA ARG A 131 6.57 7.20 2.09
C ARG A 131 7.24 6.15 1.20
N LEU A 132 8.19 5.39 1.74
CA LEU A 132 8.89 4.33 1.01
C LEU A 132 7.92 3.24 0.53
N ILE A 133 7.04 2.74 1.39
CA ILE A 133 6.07 1.71 1.02
C ILE A 133 5.02 2.29 0.05
N CYS A 134 4.53 3.51 0.31
CA CYS A 134 3.63 4.21 -0.60
C CYS A 134 4.24 4.36 -2.01
N TYR A 135 5.52 4.70 -2.12
CA TYR A 135 6.25 4.78 -3.38
C TYR A 135 6.37 3.41 -4.07
N ALA A 136 6.89 2.40 -3.35
CA ALA A 136 7.17 1.08 -3.91
C ALA A 136 5.92 0.35 -4.42
N ASP A 137 4.78 0.50 -3.74
CA ASP A 137 3.51 -0.11 -4.13
C ASP A 137 3.04 0.32 -5.53
N LYS A 138 3.32 1.55 -5.95
CA LYS A 138 2.78 2.07 -7.24
C LYS A 138 3.31 1.33 -8.47
N PHE A 139 4.43 0.65 -8.35
CA PHE A 139 5.03 -0.10 -9.45
C PHE A 139 4.36 -1.44 -9.75
N TYR A 140 3.49 -1.93 -8.89
CA TYR A 140 2.86 -3.24 -9.06
C TYR A 140 1.33 -3.16 -9.02
N SER A 141 0.69 -4.00 -9.86
CA SER A 141 -0.76 -4.18 -9.85
C SER A 141 -1.10 -5.53 -9.21
N LYS A 142 -2.33 -5.65 -8.70
CA LYS A 142 -2.89 -6.91 -8.20
C LYS A 142 -3.64 -7.68 -9.29
N SER A 143 -3.62 -7.20 -10.52
CA SER A 143 -4.30 -7.79 -11.68
C SER A 143 -3.42 -7.72 -12.93
N GLY A 144 -3.82 -8.42 -13.98
CA GLY A 144 -3.03 -8.52 -15.21
C GLY A 144 -1.82 -9.44 -15.02
N ASP A 145 -0.71 -9.10 -15.67
CA ASP A 145 0.53 -9.88 -15.61
C ASP A 145 1.33 -9.67 -14.31
N MET A 146 0.93 -8.67 -13.50
CA MET A 146 1.61 -8.27 -12.27
C MET A 146 3.11 -7.96 -12.47
N GLN A 147 3.49 -7.48 -13.67
CA GLN A 147 4.86 -7.03 -13.94
C GLN A 147 5.12 -5.64 -13.35
N GLU A 148 6.40 -5.33 -13.14
CA GLU A 148 6.82 -4.00 -12.69
C GLU A 148 6.50 -2.94 -13.75
N LYS A 149 5.80 -1.89 -13.35
CA LYS A 149 5.49 -0.76 -14.21
C LYS A 149 6.70 0.16 -14.36
N THR A 150 6.84 0.79 -15.53
CA THR A 150 7.82 1.87 -15.68
C THR A 150 7.40 3.12 -14.91
N ILE A 151 8.36 3.95 -14.56
CA ILE A 151 8.10 5.23 -13.86
C ILE A 151 7.13 6.12 -14.63
N GLU A 152 7.23 6.16 -15.98
CA GLU A 152 6.32 6.90 -16.84
C GLU A 152 4.89 6.36 -16.78
N SER A 153 4.74 5.04 -16.64
CA SER A 153 3.42 4.41 -16.46
C SER A 153 2.81 4.79 -15.11
N VAL A 154 3.61 4.85 -14.05
CA VAL A 154 3.16 5.32 -12.74
C VAL A 154 2.77 6.80 -12.79
N ARG A 155 3.61 7.67 -13.37
CA ARG A 155 3.30 9.10 -13.57
C ARG A 155 1.94 9.29 -14.25
N ARG A 156 1.72 8.60 -15.40
CA ARG A 156 0.44 8.68 -16.12
C ARG A 156 -0.74 8.20 -15.26
N SER A 157 -0.53 7.20 -14.41
CA SER A 157 -1.56 6.74 -13.49
C SER A 157 -1.90 7.81 -12.45
N MET A 158 -0.90 8.42 -11.82
CA MET A 158 -1.11 9.46 -10.81
C MET A 158 -1.78 10.72 -11.38
N GLN A 159 -1.43 11.12 -12.61
CA GLN A 159 -2.09 12.23 -13.29
C GLN A 159 -3.61 12.04 -13.45
N ARG A 160 -4.07 10.80 -13.69
CA ARG A 160 -5.51 10.49 -13.81
C ARG A 160 -6.29 10.68 -12.50
N HIS A 161 -5.60 10.66 -11.35
CA HIS A 161 -6.19 10.88 -10.03
C HIS A 161 -6.19 12.37 -9.61
N GLY A 162 -5.80 13.28 -10.50
CA GLY A 162 -5.82 14.73 -10.27
C GLY A 162 -4.43 15.32 -10.03
N GLN A 163 -4.37 16.66 -10.19
CA GLN A 163 -3.11 17.40 -10.12
C GLN A 163 -2.44 17.30 -8.74
N ALA A 164 -3.20 17.44 -7.66
CA ALA A 164 -2.67 17.36 -6.29
C ALA A 164 -2.06 15.98 -5.97
N THR A 165 -2.71 14.90 -6.40
CA THR A 165 -2.16 13.52 -6.27
C THR A 165 -0.87 13.37 -7.08
N TYR A 166 -0.83 13.94 -8.29
CA TYR A 166 0.37 13.90 -9.12
C TYR A 166 1.55 14.67 -8.51
N GLU A 167 1.30 15.84 -7.92
CA GLU A 167 2.34 16.63 -7.24
C GLU A 167 2.90 15.89 -6.02
N ARG A 168 2.05 15.24 -5.22
CA ARG A 168 2.50 14.38 -4.11
C ARG A 168 3.34 13.20 -4.62
N TRP A 169 2.93 12.58 -5.72
CA TRP A 169 3.73 11.54 -6.37
C TRP A 169 5.11 12.06 -6.78
N LEU A 170 5.21 13.23 -7.40
CA LEU A 170 6.49 13.81 -7.82
C LEU A 170 7.43 14.05 -6.62
N ALA A 171 6.89 14.40 -5.46
CA ALA A 171 7.67 14.52 -4.24
C ALA A 171 8.25 13.16 -3.79
N LEU A 172 7.45 12.08 -3.83
CA LEU A 172 7.92 10.72 -3.55
C LEU A 172 8.96 10.26 -4.58
N GLU A 173 8.75 10.57 -5.84
CA GLU A 173 9.70 10.27 -6.91
C GLU A 173 11.01 11.05 -6.76
N GLN A 174 10.98 12.29 -6.33
CA GLN A 174 12.19 13.07 -6.03
C GLN A 174 12.97 12.46 -4.85
N GLU A 175 12.28 11.94 -3.84
CA GLU A 175 12.91 11.29 -2.68
C GLU A 175 13.52 9.93 -3.03
N PHE A 176 12.86 9.12 -3.87
CA PHE A 176 13.19 7.70 -4.08
C PHE A 176 13.48 7.32 -5.54
N GLY A 177 13.17 8.13 -6.50
CA GLY A 177 13.10 7.75 -7.92
C GLY A 177 14.43 7.65 -8.65
N GLN A 178 15.55 7.86 -7.97
CA GLN A 178 16.88 7.65 -8.55
C GLN A 178 17.40 6.22 -8.35
N ALA A 179 16.56 5.33 -7.78
CA ALA A 179 16.88 3.94 -7.45
C ALA A 179 16.48 2.99 -8.59
#